data_b91db1bd303023bf0e31ace00104dbf4
#
_entry.id   b91db1bd303023bf0e31ace00104dbf4
#
_cell.length_a   1.000
_cell.length_b   1.000
_cell.length_c   1.000
_cell.angle_alpha   90.00
_cell.angle_beta   90.00
_cell.angle_gamma   90.00
#
_symmetry.space_group_name_H-M   'P 1'
#
loop_
_entity.id
_entity.type
_entity.pdbx_description
1 polymer ?
#
loop_
_entity_poly.entity_id
_entity_poly.type
_entity_poly.pdbx_seq_one_letter_code
_entity_poly.pdbx_strand_id
1 'polypeptide(L)'
;MMPMWMVNDIAQGRGEQYFPGCDIKIFEISWKEPSEHYLETHVPGAIHVDSNEFEVPPMWIMKEDDELIDFAMQYGVTPETVVIVYGNTRLNFGAAAKLAVVFRYLGIQQVYCMNGIIKNWLMEGYPTEAGNVKRQPCRIDKKRYILDRSHALHMKDVKEILNDPDKGKVIDIRNWKEYIGEESGYPYLDKAGRIPGTQWCYYPDHYMTPNVQMGNLEVMLKSWEKAKINLEKTMAFFCGSASWGAAACKTFANVAGFPNATIYEGGWCEWCAYPENPVETGIPEEYADYNPEEFHVSELITEESCHVM
;
A
#
# COMPACT_ATOMS: atom_id res chain seq x y z
N MET A 1 -7.07 -4.18 7.80
CA MET A 1 -5.96 -4.28 8.78
C MET A 1 -6.27 -5.38 9.77
N MET A 2 -5.26 -6.08 10.28
CA MET A 2 -5.41 -7.12 11.31
C MET A 2 -4.61 -6.73 12.55
N PRO A 3 -5.21 -6.73 13.75
CA PRO A 3 -4.50 -6.44 15.00
C PRO A 3 -3.36 -7.43 15.25
N MET A 4 -2.24 -6.96 15.81
CA MET A 4 -1.06 -7.82 16.07
C MET A 4 -1.37 -8.98 17.02
N TRP A 5 -2.23 -8.79 18.03
CA TRP A 5 -2.63 -9.88 18.91
C TRP A 5 -3.32 -11.03 18.18
N MET A 6 -4.13 -10.72 17.15
CA MET A 6 -4.78 -11.75 16.31
C MET A 6 -3.74 -12.46 15.43
N VAL A 7 -2.78 -11.73 14.84
CA VAL A 7 -1.66 -12.33 14.11
C VAL A 7 -0.84 -13.24 15.01
N ASN A 8 -0.59 -12.81 16.26
CA ASN A 8 0.10 -13.66 17.24
C ASN A 8 -0.66 -14.95 17.56
N ASP A 9 -1.97 -14.88 17.74
CA ASP A 9 -2.79 -16.09 17.93
C ASP A 9 -2.67 -17.05 16.73
N ILE A 10 -2.74 -16.49 15.52
CA ILE A 10 -2.61 -17.28 14.28
C ILE A 10 -1.22 -17.92 14.19
N ALA A 11 -0.16 -17.15 14.41
CA ALA A 11 1.22 -17.63 14.38
C ALA A 11 1.49 -18.75 15.41
N GLN A 12 0.74 -18.77 16.51
CA GLN A 12 0.79 -19.82 17.52
C GLN A 12 -0.18 -21.01 17.26
N GLY A 13 -0.71 -21.13 16.04
CA GLY A 13 -1.57 -22.25 15.64
C GLY A 13 -3.04 -22.13 16.06
N ARG A 14 -3.48 -20.97 16.54
CA ARG A 14 -4.88 -20.70 16.89
C ARG A 14 -5.71 -20.09 15.77
N GLY A 15 -5.24 -20.19 14.53
CA GLY A 15 -5.91 -19.57 13.35
C GLY A 15 -7.30 -20.13 13.05
N GLU A 16 -7.54 -21.42 13.38
CA GLU A 16 -8.81 -22.12 13.15
C GLU A 16 -10.02 -21.39 13.78
N GLN A 17 -9.83 -20.72 14.90
CA GLN A 17 -10.91 -19.97 15.58
C GLN A 17 -11.37 -18.73 14.81
N TYR A 18 -10.53 -18.18 13.93
CA TYR A 18 -10.81 -17.00 13.12
C TYR A 18 -11.17 -17.34 11.68
N PHE A 19 -10.53 -18.39 11.14
CA PHE A 19 -10.63 -18.81 9.74
C PHE A 19 -10.76 -20.34 9.66
N PRO A 20 -11.94 -20.89 10.02
CA PRO A 20 -12.14 -22.34 10.07
C PRO A 20 -11.90 -22.99 8.71
N GLY A 21 -11.06 -24.04 8.69
CA GLY A 21 -10.75 -24.82 7.50
C GLY A 21 -9.91 -24.11 6.44
N CYS A 22 -9.39 -22.89 6.72
CA CYS A 22 -8.60 -22.16 5.75
C CYS A 22 -7.11 -22.41 5.92
N ASP A 23 -6.38 -22.47 4.79
CA ASP A 23 -4.94 -22.33 4.78
C ASP A 23 -4.57 -20.87 5.05
N ILE A 24 -3.69 -20.60 6.01
CA ILE A 24 -3.29 -19.26 6.41
C ILE A 24 -1.80 -19.10 6.16
N LYS A 25 -1.43 -18.03 5.48
CA LYS A 25 -0.03 -17.68 5.21
C LYS A 25 0.31 -16.28 5.72
N ILE A 26 1.46 -16.17 6.37
CA ILE A 26 2.01 -14.90 6.85
C ILE A 26 3.24 -14.59 6.01
N PHE A 27 3.36 -13.36 5.55
CA PHE A 27 4.48 -12.91 4.74
C PHE A 27 5.15 -11.67 5.34
N GLU A 28 6.48 -11.73 5.47
CA GLU A 28 7.29 -10.52 5.66
C GLU A 28 7.84 -10.07 4.31
N ILE A 29 7.64 -8.80 3.98
CA ILE A 29 8.13 -8.25 2.74
C ILE A 29 9.29 -7.30 2.98
N SER A 30 10.30 -7.40 2.11
CA SER A 30 11.36 -6.42 1.96
C SER A 30 11.82 -6.36 0.50
N TRP A 31 12.76 -5.46 0.22
CA TRP A 31 13.37 -5.37 -1.09
C TRP A 31 14.62 -6.24 -1.13
N LYS A 32 14.76 -7.07 -2.18
CA LYS A 32 15.84 -8.04 -2.43
C LYS A 32 15.79 -9.26 -1.49
N GLU A 33 16.94 -9.92 -1.35
CA GLU A 33 17.13 -11.12 -0.52
C GLU A 33 16.65 -10.93 0.92
N PRO A 34 16.33 -12.00 1.62
CA PRO A 34 15.97 -11.93 3.03
C PRO A 34 16.99 -11.14 3.82
N SER A 35 16.53 -10.09 4.49
CA SER A 35 17.40 -9.25 5.31
C SER A 35 18.01 -10.07 6.46
N GLU A 36 19.19 -9.66 6.96
CA GLU A 36 19.75 -10.25 8.19
C GLU A 36 18.72 -10.20 9.32
N HIS A 37 18.00 -9.10 9.41
CA HIS A 37 16.93 -8.93 10.41
C HIS A 37 15.85 -10.02 10.31
N TYR A 38 15.36 -10.34 9.09
CA TYR A 38 14.39 -11.43 8.92
C TYR A 38 14.98 -12.78 9.32
N LEU A 39 16.23 -13.04 8.94
CA LEU A 39 16.90 -14.29 9.28
C LEU A 39 17.14 -14.47 10.79
N GLU A 40 17.30 -13.35 11.51
CA GLU A 40 17.46 -13.34 12.97
C GLU A 40 16.11 -13.36 13.70
N THR A 41 15.12 -12.66 13.17
CA THR A 41 13.87 -12.37 13.89
C THR A 41 12.73 -12.03 12.94
N HIS A 42 11.70 -12.87 12.92
CA HIS A 42 10.45 -12.63 12.21
C HIS A 42 9.25 -13.23 12.96
N VAL A 43 8.03 -12.90 12.53
CA VAL A 43 6.80 -13.50 13.06
C VAL A 43 6.82 -15.02 12.78
N PRO A 44 6.55 -15.90 13.76
CA PRO A 44 6.65 -17.34 13.55
C PRO A 44 5.84 -17.82 12.33
N GLY A 45 6.49 -18.60 11.48
CA GLY A 45 5.93 -19.12 10.24
C GLY A 45 5.86 -18.13 9.09
N ALA A 46 6.31 -16.89 9.26
CA ALA A 46 6.30 -15.90 8.18
C ALA A 46 7.32 -16.25 7.09
N ILE A 47 6.86 -16.25 5.85
CA ILE A 47 7.68 -16.48 4.65
C ILE A 47 8.16 -15.13 4.10
N HIS A 48 9.44 -15.01 3.81
CA HIS A 48 9.98 -13.80 3.18
C HIS A 48 9.54 -13.67 1.71
N VAL A 49 9.19 -12.44 1.32
CA VAL A 49 8.87 -12.05 -0.07
C VAL A 49 9.79 -10.90 -0.50
N ASP A 50 10.48 -11.08 -1.62
CA ASP A 50 11.17 -9.99 -2.31
C ASP A 50 10.18 -9.26 -3.22
N SER A 51 10.07 -7.92 -3.10
CA SER A 51 9.16 -7.13 -3.94
C SER A 51 9.47 -7.25 -5.44
N ASN A 52 10.72 -7.48 -5.83
CA ASN A 52 11.10 -7.71 -7.23
C ASN A 52 10.46 -8.98 -7.83
N GLU A 53 9.90 -9.86 -7.02
CA GLU A 53 9.24 -11.07 -7.54
C GLU A 53 7.88 -10.79 -8.19
N PHE A 54 7.24 -9.67 -7.83
CA PHE A 54 5.95 -9.25 -8.41
C PHE A 54 5.98 -7.86 -9.08
N GLU A 55 7.12 -7.16 -9.05
CA GLU A 55 7.33 -5.84 -9.66
C GLU A 55 8.48 -5.87 -10.68
N VAL A 56 8.43 -4.97 -11.67
CA VAL A 56 9.42 -4.87 -12.74
C VAL A 56 10.19 -3.55 -12.65
N PRO A 57 11.50 -3.57 -12.31
CA PRO A 57 12.34 -2.38 -12.38
C PRO A 57 12.49 -1.89 -13.84
N PRO A 58 12.80 -0.61 -14.11
CA PRO A 58 13.06 0.45 -13.14
C PRO A 58 11.80 1.20 -12.66
N MET A 59 10.63 0.90 -13.19
CA MET A 59 9.38 1.58 -12.85
C MET A 59 8.65 0.93 -11.68
N TRP A 60 9.01 -0.32 -11.32
CA TRP A 60 8.37 -1.12 -10.29
C TRP A 60 6.85 -1.22 -10.45
N ILE A 61 6.40 -1.33 -11.70
CA ILE A 61 5.03 -1.72 -12.04
C ILE A 61 4.82 -3.21 -11.77
N MET A 62 3.59 -3.61 -11.55
CA MET A 62 3.27 -5.03 -11.38
C MET A 62 3.64 -5.82 -12.65
N LYS A 63 4.06 -7.06 -12.46
CA LYS A 63 4.27 -8.02 -13.56
C LYS A 63 2.96 -8.35 -14.26
N GLU A 64 3.07 -9.01 -15.41
CA GLU A 64 1.91 -9.46 -16.18
C GLU A 64 1.08 -10.50 -15.38
N ASP A 65 -0.21 -10.56 -15.68
CA ASP A 65 -1.20 -11.38 -14.95
C ASP A 65 -0.75 -12.83 -14.73
N ASP A 66 -0.23 -13.48 -15.78
CA ASP A 66 0.24 -14.88 -15.69
C ASP A 66 1.45 -15.05 -14.78
N GLU A 67 2.37 -14.08 -14.75
CA GLU A 67 3.54 -14.06 -13.88
C GLU A 67 3.14 -13.84 -12.42
N LEU A 68 2.14 -12.97 -12.17
CA LEU A 68 1.59 -12.75 -10.83
C LEU A 68 0.88 -13.98 -10.29
N ILE A 69 0.15 -14.72 -11.15
CA ILE A 69 -0.46 -16.00 -10.77
C ILE A 69 0.63 -17.03 -10.44
N ASP A 70 1.68 -17.14 -11.26
CA ASP A 70 2.80 -18.03 -10.99
C ASP A 70 3.52 -17.67 -9.70
N PHE A 71 3.71 -16.37 -9.43
CA PHE A 71 4.22 -15.87 -8.14
C PHE A 71 3.35 -16.34 -6.98
N ALA A 72 2.03 -16.14 -7.02
CA ALA A 72 1.14 -16.59 -5.97
C ALA A 72 1.23 -18.11 -5.74
N MET A 73 1.27 -18.90 -6.81
CA MET A 73 1.40 -20.35 -6.75
C MET A 73 2.73 -20.80 -6.17
N GLN A 74 3.85 -20.11 -6.45
CA GLN A 74 5.15 -20.39 -5.85
C GLN A 74 5.16 -20.21 -4.32
N TYR A 75 4.36 -19.29 -3.83
CA TYR A 75 4.17 -19.05 -2.39
C TYR A 75 3.05 -19.91 -1.78
N GLY A 76 2.44 -20.80 -2.60
CA GLY A 76 1.35 -21.67 -2.16
C GLY A 76 0.05 -20.94 -1.86
N VAL A 77 -0.14 -19.75 -2.42
CA VAL A 77 -1.35 -18.95 -2.25
C VAL A 77 -2.38 -19.36 -3.30
N THR A 78 -3.55 -19.78 -2.86
CA THR A 78 -4.72 -20.08 -3.71
C THR A 78 -5.80 -19.01 -3.50
N PRO A 79 -6.86 -18.93 -4.33
CA PRO A 79 -7.95 -17.99 -4.10
C PRO A 79 -8.63 -18.07 -2.73
N GLU A 80 -8.54 -19.23 -2.07
CA GLU A 80 -9.13 -19.49 -0.75
C GLU A 80 -8.17 -19.25 0.41
N THR A 81 -6.89 -18.99 0.14
CA THR A 81 -5.87 -18.77 1.18
C THR A 81 -6.15 -17.47 1.93
N VAL A 82 -6.04 -17.50 3.24
CA VAL A 82 -5.98 -16.30 4.08
C VAL A 82 -4.54 -15.79 4.08
N VAL A 83 -4.35 -14.57 3.63
CA VAL A 83 -3.04 -13.94 3.50
C VAL A 83 -2.90 -12.81 4.52
N ILE A 84 -1.81 -12.84 5.27
CA ILE A 84 -1.42 -11.78 6.19
C ILE A 84 -0.05 -11.28 5.76
N VAL A 85 0.09 -9.96 5.57
CA VAL A 85 1.33 -9.34 5.13
C VAL A 85 1.80 -8.29 6.13
N TYR A 86 3.12 -8.16 6.32
CA TYR A 86 3.72 -7.10 7.12
C TYR A 86 5.12 -6.72 6.59
N GLY A 87 5.60 -5.56 6.97
CA GLY A 87 6.95 -5.10 6.66
C GLY A 87 7.83 -5.01 7.90
N ASN A 88 9.14 -4.99 7.72
CA ASN A 88 10.09 -4.83 8.82
C ASN A 88 10.45 -3.37 9.12
N THR A 89 10.14 -2.45 8.19
CA THR A 89 10.35 -1.01 8.32
C THR A 89 9.11 -0.24 7.89
N ARG A 90 9.09 1.08 8.14
CA ARG A 90 8.03 1.97 7.65
C ARG A 90 7.88 1.91 6.11
N LEU A 91 9.00 1.91 5.39
CA LEU A 91 8.99 1.80 3.94
C LEU A 91 8.41 0.46 3.49
N ASN A 92 8.85 -0.63 4.13
CA ASN A 92 8.39 -1.97 3.82
C ASN A 92 6.94 -2.25 4.27
N PHE A 93 6.36 -1.44 5.15
CA PHE A 93 4.91 -1.44 5.38
C PHE A 93 4.16 -1.06 4.10
N GLY A 94 4.63 -0.06 3.36
CA GLY A 94 4.08 0.29 2.04
C GLY A 94 4.21 -0.86 1.03
N ALA A 95 5.38 -1.53 1.01
CA ALA A 95 5.58 -2.73 0.18
C ALA A 95 4.63 -3.87 0.56
N ALA A 96 4.37 -4.08 1.86
CA ALA A 96 3.39 -5.06 2.34
C ALA A 96 1.96 -4.70 1.88
N ALA A 97 1.60 -3.42 1.96
CA ALA A 97 0.31 -2.95 1.44
C ALA A 97 0.19 -3.16 -0.09
N LYS A 98 1.28 -2.97 -0.85
CA LYS A 98 1.32 -3.27 -2.29
C LYS A 98 1.15 -4.77 -2.56
N LEU A 99 1.83 -5.64 -1.80
CA LEU A 99 1.64 -7.09 -1.90
C LEU A 99 0.19 -7.50 -1.61
N ALA A 100 -0.45 -6.86 -0.62
CA ALA A 100 -1.87 -7.08 -0.36
C ALA A 100 -2.75 -6.65 -1.54
N VAL A 101 -2.42 -5.55 -2.23
CA VAL A 101 -3.10 -5.13 -3.46
C VAL A 101 -2.91 -6.17 -4.56
N VAL A 102 -1.70 -6.69 -4.76
CA VAL A 102 -1.41 -7.75 -5.76
C VAL A 102 -2.27 -8.99 -5.51
N PHE A 103 -2.32 -9.48 -4.28
CA PHE A 103 -3.15 -10.65 -3.97
C PHE A 103 -4.65 -10.37 -4.16
N ARG A 104 -5.13 -9.18 -3.79
CA ARG A 104 -6.53 -8.81 -4.05
C ARG A 104 -6.83 -8.67 -5.55
N TYR A 105 -5.90 -8.12 -6.31
CA TYR A 105 -5.98 -8.06 -7.77
C TYR A 105 -6.08 -9.46 -8.40
N LEU A 106 -5.39 -10.44 -7.82
CA LEU A 106 -5.50 -11.86 -8.21
C LEU A 106 -6.81 -12.53 -7.75
N GLY A 107 -7.71 -11.81 -7.10
CA GLY A 107 -9.01 -12.32 -6.65
C GLY A 107 -9.01 -12.99 -5.28
N ILE A 108 -7.89 -12.95 -4.53
CA ILE A 108 -7.85 -13.48 -3.16
C ILE A 108 -8.62 -12.54 -2.23
N GLN A 109 -9.69 -13.03 -1.62
CA GLN A 109 -10.62 -12.20 -0.84
C GLN A 109 -10.13 -11.91 0.57
N GLN A 110 -9.42 -12.84 1.19
CA GLN A 110 -9.00 -12.75 2.59
C GLN A 110 -7.54 -12.32 2.69
N VAL A 111 -7.29 -11.03 2.43
CA VAL A 111 -5.95 -10.44 2.48
C VAL A 111 -5.91 -9.32 3.52
N TYR A 112 -4.96 -9.39 4.44
CA TYR A 112 -4.84 -8.48 5.58
C TYR A 112 -3.43 -7.96 5.72
N CYS A 113 -3.28 -6.65 5.98
CA CYS A 113 -2.03 -6.08 6.48
C CYS A 113 -2.05 -6.12 8.01
N MET A 114 -0.97 -6.58 8.63
CA MET A 114 -0.77 -6.45 10.07
C MET A 114 -0.72 -4.96 10.45
N ASN A 115 -1.38 -4.58 11.54
CA ASN A 115 -1.35 -3.21 12.02
C ASN A 115 -0.06 -2.93 12.80
N GLY A 116 1.02 -2.72 12.08
CA GLY A 116 2.36 -2.49 12.60
C GLY A 116 3.43 -3.23 11.81
N ILE A 117 4.66 -3.12 12.28
CA ILE A 117 5.86 -3.76 11.73
C ILE A 117 6.50 -4.67 12.77
N ILE A 118 7.56 -5.40 12.41
CA ILE A 118 8.23 -6.31 13.35
C ILE A 118 8.72 -5.60 14.64
N LYS A 119 9.10 -4.32 14.56
CA LYS A 119 9.47 -3.55 15.76
C LYS A 119 8.35 -3.47 16.80
N ASN A 120 7.10 -3.27 16.35
CA ASN A 120 5.93 -3.24 17.22
C ASN A 120 5.69 -4.63 17.84
N TRP A 121 5.84 -5.68 17.03
CA TRP A 121 5.72 -7.07 17.48
C TRP A 121 6.67 -7.39 18.65
N LEU A 122 7.92 -6.95 18.50
CA LEU A 122 8.94 -7.11 19.54
C LEU A 122 8.63 -6.28 20.81
N MET A 123 8.10 -5.07 20.65
CA MET A 123 7.69 -4.21 21.78
C MET A 123 6.55 -4.83 22.60
N GLU A 124 5.64 -5.55 21.97
CA GLU A 124 4.57 -6.31 22.63
C GLU A 124 5.08 -7.62 23.28
N GLY A 125 6.34 -7.98 23.08
CA GLY A 125 6.93 -9.19 23.64
C GLY A 125 6.41 -10.48 23.01
N TYR A 126 5.88 -10.43 21.79
CA TYR A 126 5.39 -11.63 21.11
C TYR A 126 6.53 -12.54 20.65
N PRO A 127 6.28 -13.87 20.55
CA PRO A 127 7.28 -14.84 20.10
C PRO A 127 7.79 -14.55 18.70
N THR A 128 9.04 -14.89 18.46
CA THR A 128 9.69 -14.79 17.15
C THR A 128 10.30 -16.11 16.71
N GLU A 129 10.55 -16.23 15.42
CA GLU A 129 11.28 -17.32 14.79
C GLU A 129 12.52 -16.77 14.09
N ALA A 130 13.54 -17.59 13.96
CA ALA A 130 14.78 -17.29 13.22
C ALA A 130 14.99 -18.30 12.10
N GLY A 131 15.77 -17.90 11.09
CA GLY A 131 16.05 -18.72 9.91
C GLY A 131 15.19 -18.34 8.72
N ASN A 132 15.28 -19.10 7.63
CA ASN A 132 14.51 -18.84 6.41
C ASN A 132 13.39 -19.87 6.26
N VAL A 133 12.15 -19.44 6.43
CA VAL A 133 10.97 -20.28 6.26
C VAL A 133 10.81 -20.64 4.78
N LYS A 134 10.75 -21.94 4.48
CA LYS A 134 10.67 -22.41 3.09
C LYS A 134 9.27 -22.23 2.51
N ARG A 135 9.23 -21.75 1.28
CA ARG A 135 8.00 -21.72 0.46
C ARG A 135 7.50 -23.15 0.24
N GLN A 136 6.19 -23.28 0.17
CA GLN A 136 5.51 -24.55 -0.17
C GLN A 136 4.61 -24.28 -1.39
N PRO A 137 5.14 -24.44 -2.62
CA PRO A 137 4.38 -24.17 -3.83
C PRO A 137 3.12 -25.03 -3.94
N CYS A 138 2.04 -24.45 -4.46
CA CYS A 138 0.84 -25.19 -4.84
C CYS A 138 0.78 -25.39 -6.37
N ARG A 139 -0.04 -26.36 -6.79
CA ARG A 139 -0.34 -26.61 -8.21
C ARG A 139 -1.84 -26.68 -8.38
N ILE A 140 -2.42 -25.62 -8.89
CA ILE A 140 -3.85 -25.52 -9.21
C ILE A 140 -4.03 -25.00 -10.64
N ASP A 141 -5.22 -25.10 -11.19
CA ASP A 141 -5.54 -24.47 -12.48
C ASP A 141 -5.51 -22.94 -12.32
N LYS A 142 -4.69 -22.26 -13.11
CA LYS A 142 -4.59 -20.78 -13.12
C LYS A 142 -5.93 -20.09 -13.33
N LYS A 143 -6.87 -20.72 -14.04
CA LYS A 143 -8.22 -20.18 -14.26
C LYS A 143 -9.06 -20.01 -13.00
N ARG A 144 -8.62 -20.56 -11.88
CA ARG A 144 -9.25 -20.33 -10.58
C ARG A 144 -9.00 -18.92 -10.03
N TYR A 145 -7.94 -18.25 -10.49
CA TYR A 145 -7.69 -16.85 -10.14
C TYR A 145 -8.57 -15.95 -11.00
N ILE A 146 -9.54 -15.30 -10.38
CA ILE A 146 -10.46 -14.36 -11.03
C ILE A 146 -9.97 -12.95 -10.74
N LEU A 147 -9.31 -12.34 -11.72
CA LEU A 147 -8.67 -11.04 -11.56
C LEU A 147 -9.70 -9.95 -11.22
N ASP A 148 -9.43 -9.19 -10.18
CA ASP A 148 -10.18 -7.99 -9.82
C ASP A 148 -9.35 -6.72 -10.09
N ARG A 149 -9.49 -6.19 -11.29
CA ARG A 149 -8.74 -5.01 -11.75
C ARG A 149 -9.13 -3.71 -11.03
N SER A 150 -10.18 -3.72 -10.22
CA SER A 150 -10.56 -2.55 -9.42
C SER A 150 -9.54 -2.22 -8.31
N HIS A 151 -8.67 -3.17 -7.97
CA HIS A 151 -7.66 -2.98 -6.93
C HIS A 151 -6.41 -2.23 -7.39
N ALA A 152 -6.09 -2.26 -8.70
CA ALA A 152 -4.96 -1.55 -9.28
C ALA A 152 -5.28 -1.11 -10.72
N LEU A 153 -5.22 0.18 -10.96
CA LEU A 153 -5.48 0.79 -12.26
C LEU A 153 -4.20 0.95 -13.06
N HIS A 154 -4.27 0.70 -14.35
CA HIS A 154 -3.23 1.00 -15.31
C HIS A 154 -3.38 2.44 -15.85
N MET A 155 -2.37 2.94 -16.53
CA MET A 155 -2.34 4.30 -17.09
C MET A 155 -3.58 4.63 -17.94
N LYS A 156 -4.09 3.67 -18.71
CA LYS A 156 -5.26 3.90 -19.56
C LYS A 156 -6.50 4.23 -18.72
N ASP A 157 -6.70 3.52 -17.59
CA ASP A 157 -7.86 3.71 -16.72
C ASP A 157 -7.75 5.08 -16.00
N VAL A 158 -6.53 5.45 -15.61
CA VAL A 158 -6.24 6.78 -15.05
C VAL A 158 -6.54 7.89 -16.04
N LYS A 159 -6.13 7.75 -17.31
CA LYS A 159 -6.48 8.71 -18.36
C LYS A 159 -8.00 8.84 -18.57
N GLU A 160 -8.76 7.76 -18.42
CA GLU A 160 -10.22 7.82 -18.46
C GLU A 160 -10.80 8.61 -17.28
N ILE A 161 -10.29 8.45 -16.06
CA ILE A 161 -10.73 9.21 -14.88
C ILE A 161 -10.37 10.70 -15.04
N LEU A 162 -9.17 11.01 -15.53
CA LEU A 162 -8.74 12.40 -15.76
C LEU A 162 -9.60 13.11 -16.81
N ASN A 163 -10.08 12.39 -17.82
CA ASN A 163 -10.97 12.93 -18.87
C ASN A 163 -12.44 13.03 -18.43
N ASP A 164 -12.84 12.30 -17.39
CA ASP A 164 -14.21 12.27 -16.90
C ASP A 164 -14.23 12.29 -15.35
N PRO A 165 -14.26 13.49 -14.75
CA PRO A 165 -14.26 13.66 -13.29
C PRO A 165 -15.44 13.00 -12.57
N ASP A 166 -16.48 12.58 -13.31
CA ASP A 166 -17.59 11.84 -12.71
C ASP A 166 -17.25 10.38 -12.41
N LYS A 167 -16.22 9.82 -13.04
CA LYS A 167 -15.71 8.47 -12.76
C LYS A 167 -14.92 8.39 -11.45
N GLY A 168 -14.27 9.46 -11.04
CA GLY A 168 -13.43 9.45 -9.84
C GLY A 168 -12.44 10.61 -9.76
N LYS A 169 -11.45 10.44 -8.90
CA LYS A 169 -10.31 11.36 -8.75
C LYS A 169 -9.00 10.59 -8.73
N VAL A 170 -7.97 11.19 -9.31
CA VAL A 170 -6.59 10.72 -9.24
C VAL A 170 -5.88 11.58 -8.20
N ILE A 171 -5.27 10.94 -7.20
CA ILE A 171 -4.78 11.62 -6.00
C ILE A 171 -3.28 11.41 -5.90
N ASP A 172 -2.54 12.50 -6.02
CA ASP A 172 -1.09 12.54 -5.83
C ASP A 172 -0.76 12.62 -4.34
N ILE A 173 -0.06 11.63 -3.83
CA ILE A 173 0.32 11.57 -2.41
C ILE A 173 1.79 11.91 -2.17
N ARG A 174 2.52 12.38 -3.19
CA ARG A 174 3.91 12.81 -3.06
C ARG A 174 4.02 14.10 -2.22
N ASN A 175 5.22 14.48 -1.85
CA ASN A 175 5.42 15.73 -1.13
C ASN A 175 5.04 16.96 -1.99
N TRP A 176 4.87 18.11 -1.32
CA TRP A 176 4.42 19.33 -1.99
C TRP A 176 5.38 19.81 -3.07
N LYS A 177 6.69 19.76 -2.82
CA LYS A 177 7.71 20.21 -3.78
C LYS A 177 7.72 19.37 -5.06
N GLU A 178 7.50 18.06 -4.92
CA GLU A 178 7.32 17.17 -6.07
C GLU A 178 6.06 17.52 -6.85
N TYR A 179 4.93 17.77 -6.16
CA TYR A 179 3.65 18.07 -6.79
C TYR A 179 3.66 19.38 -7.56
N ILE A 180 4.28 20.44 -7.01
CA ILE A 180 4.40 21.74 -7.70
C ILE A 180 5.58 21.81 -8.69
N GLY A 181 6.44 20.81 -8.72
CA GLY A 181 7.55 20.69 -9.65
C GLY A 181 8.81 21.44 -9.27
N GLU A 182 9.01 21.74 -7.98
CA GLU A 182 10.29 22.29 -7.48
C GLU A 182 11.39 21.21 -7.46
N GLU A 183 11.02 19.94 -7.32
CA GLU A 183 11.93 18.81 -7.36
C GLU A 183 11.27 17.61 -8.02
N SER A 184 12.06 16.67 -8.58
CA SER A 184 11.55 15.43 -9.14
C SER A 184 11.22 14.38 -8.08
N GLY A 185 11.87 14.48 -6.91
CA GLY A 185 11.76 13.52 -5.80
C GLY A 185 12.60 12.25 -5.98
N TYR A 186 13.10 11.99 -7.19
CA TYR A 186 13.79 10.73 -7.51
C TYR A 186 15.04 10.98 -8.37
N PRO A 187 16.21 10.42 -8.00
CA PRO A 187 17.47 10.66 -8.71
C PRO A 187 17.51 10.04 -10.12
N TYR A 188 16.55 9.19 -10.46
CA TYR A 188 16.41 8.54 -11.77
C TYR A 188 15.30 9.15 -12.63
N LEU A 189 14.67 10.25 -12.18
CA LEU A 189 13.64 10.99 -12.92
C LEU A 189 14.05 12.44 -13.09
N ASP A 190 14.14 12.87 -14.36
CA ASP A 190 14.46 14.27 -14.69
C ASP A 190 13.25 15.19 -14.67
N LYS A 191 12.04 14.62 -14.90
CA LYS A 191 10.80 15.40 -14.92
C LYS A 191 10.30 15.69 -13.50
N ALA A 192 10.04 16.96 -13.22
CA ALA A 192 9.38 17.46 -12.02
C ALA A 192 7.99 18.01 -12.38
N GLY A 193 7.04 17.95 -11.45
CA GLY A 193 5.67 18.43 -11.63
C GLY A 193 4.61 17.41 -11.26
N ARG A 194 3.41 17.63 -11.78
CA ARG A 194 2.23 16.77 -11.51
C ARG A 194 1.53 16.32 -12.79
N ILE A 195 0.73 15.31 -12.67
CA ILE A 195 -0.24 14.90 -13.69
C ILE A 195 -1.38 15.93 -13.67
N PRO A 196 -1.72 16.58 -14.82
CA PRO A 196 -2.82 17.53 -14.89
C PRO A 196 -4.14 16.95 -14.41
N GLY A 197 -4.90 17.73 -13.63
CA GLY A 197 -6.21 17.31 -13.11
C GLY A 197 -6.16 16.42 -11.88
N THR A 198 -4.98 16.14 -11.33
CA THR A 198 -4.84 15.41 -10.07
C THR A 198 -5.09 16.31 -8.87
N GLN A 199 -5.62 15.74 -7.79
CA GLN A 199 -5.68 16.37 -6.48
C GLN A 199 -4.46 15.97 -5.66
N TRP A 200 -4.02 16.86 -4.78
CA TRP A 200 -2.92 16.57 -3.88
C TRP A 200 -3.42 16.25 -2.48
N CYS A 201 -2.87 15.18 -1.91
CA CYS A 201 -3.12 14.80 -0.53
C CYS A 201 -1.89 14.07 0.02
N TYR A 202 -1.06 14.81 0.71
CA TYR A 202 0.22 14.28 1.20
C TYR A 202 0.04 13.06 2.09
N TYR A 203 0.86 12.07 1.84
CA TYR A 203 1.09 10.89 2.65
C TYR A 203 2.61 10.86 2.99
N PRO A 204 3.08 10.26 4.01
CA PRO A 204 2.52 9.24 4.90
C PRO A 204 2.37 9.69 6.35
N ASP A 205 2.85 10.87 6.72
CA ASP A 205 3.02 11.24 8.12
C ASP A 205 1.69 11.52 8.84
N HIS A 206 0.64 11.72 8.05
CA HIS A 206 -0.69 12.05 8.55
C HIS A 206 -1.54 10.84 8.96
N TYR A 207 -1.20 9.63 8.49
CA TYR A 207 -2.07 8.45 8.65
C TYR A 207 -1.48 7.37 9.54
N MET A 208 -0.19 7.49 9.86
CA MET A 208 0.52 6.52 10.67
C MET A 208 1.08 7.15 11.93
N THR A 209 0.99 6.45 13.03
CA THR A 209 1.71 6.84 14.24
C THR A 209 3.24 6.78 14.00
N PRO A 210 4.07 7.45 14.82
CA PRO A 210 5.52 7.30 14.75
C PRO A 210 5.98 5.84 14.85
N ASN A 211 5.15 4.98 15.44
CA ASN A 211 5.40 3.54 15.57
C ASN A 211 4.90 2.71 14.40
N VAL A 212 4.55 3.32 13.26
CA VAL A 212 4.12 2.60 12.04
C VAL A 212 2.85 1.75 12.25
N GLN A 213 1.94 2.21 13.05
CA GLN A 213 0.59 1.67 13.17
C GLN A 213 -0.39 2.62 12.49
N MET A 214 -1.54 2.12 12.06
CA MET A 214 -2.59 2.98 11.57
C MET A 214 -2.91 4.04 12.63
N GLY A 215 -2.81 5.30 12.24
CA GLY A 215 -3.11 6.43 13.11
C GLY A 215 -4.61 6.58 13.37
N ASN A 216 -4.96 7.68 13.99
CA ASN A 216 -6.35 8.00 14.25
C ASN A 216 -7.11 8.23 12.93
N LEU A 217 -8.15 7.43 12.71
CA LEU A 217 -9.02 7.49 11.55
C LEU A 217 -9.66 8.88 11.38
N GLU A 218 -10.04 9.53 12.46
CA GLU A 218 -10.62 10.87 12.44
C GLU A 218 -9.64 11.91 11.88
N VAL A 219 -8.37 11.82 12.24
CA VAL A 219 -7.31 12.70 11.70
C VAL A 219 -7.17 12.51 10.21
N MET A 220 -7.17 11.27 9.73
CA MET A 220 -7.12 10.95 8.31
C MET A 220 -8.32 11.52 7.55
N LEU A 221 -9.53 11.32 8.07
CA LEU A 221 -10.76 11.83 7.45
C LEU A 221 -10.77 13.36 7.40
N LYS A 222 -10.33 14.04 8.46
CA LYS A 222 -10.17 15.51 8.47
C LYS A 222 -9.15 15.99 7.45
N SER A 223 -8.04 15.28 7.27
CA SER A 223 -7.05 15.56 6.23
C SER A 223 -7.66 15.47 4.83
N TRP A 224 -8.44 14.44 4.56
CA TRP A 224 -9.11 14.26 3.28
C TRP A 224 -10.20 15.28 3.03
N GLU A 225 -10.98 15.64 4.05
CA GLU A 225 -11.97 16.72 3.97
C GLU A 225 -11.28 18.05 3.61
N LYS A 226 -10.17 18.37 4.28
CA LYS A 226 -9.37 19.58 4.00
C LYS A 226 -8.78 19.55 2.59
N ALA A 227 -8.36 18.39 2.10
CA ALA A 227 -7.91 18.20 0.72
C ALA A 227 -9.07 18.16 -0.30
N LYS A 228 -10.32 18.29 0.13
CA LYS A 228 -11.54 18.25 -0.71
C LYS A 228 -11.67 16.98 -1.53
N ILE A 229 -11.21 15.85 -0.99
CA ILE A 229 -11.31 14.55 -1.65
C ILE A 229 -12.77 14.07 -1.58
N ASN A 230 -13.33 13.72 -2.74
CA ASN A 230 -14.65 13.11 -2.80
C ASN A 230 -14.56 11.62 -2.48
N LEU A 231 -15.00 11.24 -1.28
CA LEU A 231 -14.94 9.87 -0.76
C LEU A 231 -16.01 8.92 -1.35
N GLU A 232 -16.99 9.45 -2.06
CA GLU A 232 -18.07 8.65 -2.67
C GLU A 232 -17.70 8.07 -4.03
N LYS A 233 -16.70 8.68 -4.72
CA LYS A 233 -16.21 8.26 -6.04
C LYS A 233 -14.97 7.39 -5.94
N THR A 234 -14.53 6.84 -7.07
CA THR A 234 -13.24 6.14 -7.17
C THR A 234 -12.09 7.08 -6.81
N MET A 235 -11.24 6.65 -5.89
CA MET A 235 -10.05 7.37 -5.45
C MET A 235 -8.82 6.57 -5.88
N ALA A 236 -8.17 7.00 -6.95
CA ALA A 236 -6.96 6.38 -7.48
C ALA A 236 -5.72 7.07 -6.89
N PHE A 237 -5.17 6.53 -5.82
CA PHE A 237 -3.94 7.05 -5.21
C PHE A 237 -2.71 6.66 -6.02
N PHE A 238 -1.73 7.56 -6.13
CA PHE A 238 -0.43 7.25 -6.68
C PHE A 238 0.70 8.02 -5.97
N CYS A 239 1.90 7.48 -6.04
CA CYS A 239 3.11 8.15 -5.59
C CYS A 239 4.16 8.20 -6.72
N GLY A 240 5.43 8.30 -6.39
CA GLY A 240 6.49 8.42 -7.38
C GLY A 240 6.72 7.14 -8.19
N SER A 241 7.00 6.03 -7.51
CA SER A 241 7.26 4.72 -8.14
C SER A 241 6.77 3.59 -7.24
N ALA A 242 6.65 2.38 -7.78
CA ALA A 242 6.20 1.18 -7.07
C ALA A 242 4.82 1.28 -6.38
N SER A 243 4.26 2.45 -6.23
CA SER A 243 2.96 2.76 -5.58
C SER A 243 2.78 2.18 -4.16
N TRP A 244 3.88 1.99 -3.42
CA TRP A 244 3.83 1.45 -2.05
C TRP A 244 3.07 2.37 -1.08
N GLY A 245 3.35 3.68 -1.11
CA GLY A 245 2.61 4.65 -0.32
C GLY A 245 1.13 4.72 -0.73
N ALA A 246 0.85 4.65 -2.03
CA ALA A 246 -0.51 4.61 -2.57
C ALA A 246 -1.29 3.38 -2.06
N ALA A 247 -0.64 2.21 -2.02
CA ALA A 247 -1.23 0.98 -1.50
C ALA A 247 -1.54 1.07 0.01
N ALA A 248 -0.67 1.76 0.77
CA ALA A 248 -0.95 2.05 2.17
C ALA A 248 -2.16 2.99 2.32
N CYS A 249 -2.26 4.08 1.54
CA CYS A 249 -3.44 4.96 1.52
C CYS A 249 -4.72 4.20 1.17
N LYS A 250 -4.69 3.36 0.12
CA LYS A 250 -5.81 2.49 -0.23
C LYS A 250 -6.22 1.58 0.94
N THR A 251 -5.23 0.98 1.61
CA THR A 251 -5.49 0.09 2.75
C THR A 251 -6.20 0.84 3.88
N PHE A 252 -5.75 2.04 4.22
CA PHE A 252 -6.39 2.87 5.23
C PHE A 252 -7.78 3.35 4.81
N ALA A 253 -7.94 3.74 3.54
CA ALA A 253 -9.24 4.09 2.98
C ALA A 253 -10.26 2.96 3.10
N ASN A 254 -9.85 1.73 2.79
CA ASN A 254 -10.73 0.57 2.92
C ASN A 254 -11.10 0.30 4.38
N VAL A 255 -10.19 0.49 5.34
CA VAL A 255 -10.50 0.38 6.78
C VAL A 255 -11.48 1.47 7.22
N ALA A 256 -11.38 2.66 6.64
CA ALA A 256 -12.30 3.77 6.87
C ALA A 256 -13.68 3.58 6.25
N GLY A 257 -13.91 2.50 5.51
CA GLY A 257 -15.20 2.21 4.89
C GLY A 257 -15.36 2.73 3.46
N PHE A 258 -14.27 3.08 2.77
CA PHE A 258 -14.26 3.55 1.37
C PHE A 258 -13.78 2.44 0.42
N PRO A 259 -14.68 1.56 -0.03
CA PRO A 259 -14.31 0.40 -0.85
C PRO A 259 -13.82 0.80 -2.26
N ASN A 260 -14.18 1.99 -2.73
CA ASN A 260 -13.80 2.49 -4.06
C ASN A 260 -12.38 3.07 -4.13
N ALA A 261 -11.61 2.93 -3.05
CA ALA A 261 -10.19 3.28 -3.06
C ALA A 261 -9.38 2.28 -3.88
N THR A 262 -8.55 2.78 -4.76
CA THR A 262 -7.66 2.00 -5.63
C THR A 262 -6.29 2.66 -5.75
N ILE A 263 -5.38 2.06 -6.50
CA ILE A 263 -4.11 2.69 -6.84
C ILE A 263 -3.97 2.87 -8.34
N TYR A 264 -3.25 3.92 -8.76
CA TYR A 264 -2.57 3.94 -10.04
C TYR A 264 -1.19 3.31 -9.84
N GLU A 265 -1.01 2.12 -10.37
CA GLU A 265 0.13 1.27 -10.02
C GLU A 265 1.47 1.77 -10.55
N GLY A 266 1.49 2.38 -11.74
CA GLY A 266 2.70 2.90 -12.37
C GLY A 266 3.20 4.22 -11.79
N GLY A 267 2.32 5.00 -11.19
CA GLY A 267 2.65 6.25 -10.53
C GLY A 267 3.27 7.31 -11.45
N TRP A 268 3.98 8.25 -10.82
CA TRP A 268 4.65 9.34 -11.53
C TRP A 268 5.75 8.83 -12.48
N CYS A 269 6.47 7.78 -12.09
CA CYS A 269 7.56 7.22 -12.86
C CYS A 269 7.07 6.69 -14.22
N GLU A 270 6.02 5.89 -14.23
CA GLU A 270 5.42 5.41 -15.48
C GLU A 270 4.86 6.56 -16.31
N TRP A 271 4.15 7.51 -15.69
CA TRP A 271 3.62 8.68 -16.41
C TRP A 271 4.71 9.45 -17.16
N CYS A 272 5.86 9.66 -16.51
CA CYS A 272 7.01 10.36 -17.08
C CYS A 272 7.76 9.61 -18.16
N ALA A 273 7.65 8.29 -18.20
CA ALA A 273 8.30 7.45 -19.22
C ALA A 273 7.73 7.69 -20.62
N TYR A 274 6.54 8.28 -20.72
CA TYR A 274 5.89 8.60 -21.99
C TYR A 274 5.96 10.11 -22.25
N PRO A 275 6.77 10.55 -23.23
CA PRO A 275 6.98 11.98 -23.51
C PRO A 275 5.71 12.75 -23.88
N GLU A 276 4.72 12.07 -24.46
CA GLU A 276 3.43 12.63 -24.85
C GLU A 276 2.50 12.94 -23.67
N ASN A 277 2.77 12.39 -22.50
CA ASN A 277 1.96 12.64 -21.32
C ASN A 277 2.22 14.08 -20.81
N PRO A 278 1.16 14.89 -20.62
CA PRO A 278 1.29 16.25 -20.15
C PRO A 278 1.75 16.31 -18.69
N VAL A 279 2.49 17.36 -18.37
CA VAL A 279 2.97 17.67 -17.03
C VAL A 279 2.73 19.13 -16.74
N GLU A 280 2.26 19.44 -15.53
CA GLU A 280 2.09 20.80 -15.03
C GLU A 280 3.06 21.07 -13.87
N THR A 281 3.46 22.34 -13.73
CA THR A 281 4.31 22.84 -12.65
C THR A 281 3.71 24.11 -12.04
N GLY A 282 4.26 24.54 -10.90
CA GLY A 282 3.77 25.70 -10.16
C GLY A 282 2.59 25.36 -9.26
N ILE A 283 2.17 26.32 -8.45
CA ILE A 283 1.07 26.18 -7.50
C ILE A 283 -0.26 26.22 -8.26
N PRO A 284 -1.12 25.19 -8.18
CA PRO A 284 -2.46 25.24 -8.78
C PRO A 284 -3.33 26.32 -8.13
N GLU A 285 -4.28 26.87 -8.88
CA GLU A 285 -5.16 27.96 -8.41
C GLU A 285 -5.96 27.55 -7.15
N GLU A 286 -6.42 26.32 -7.09
CA GLU A 286 -7.15 25.78 -5.93
C GLU A 286 -6.32 25.70 -4.63
N TYR A 287 -4.99 25.79 -4.75
CA TYR A 287 -4.03 25.80 -3.63
C TYR A 287 -3.28 27.14 -3.49
N ALA A 288 -3.76 28.25 -4.13
CA ALA A 288 -3.09 29.54 -4.10
C ALA A 288 -2.82 30.07 -2.68
N ASP A 289 -3.75 29.81 -1.76
CA ASP A 289 -3.65 30.20 -0.34
C ASP A 289 -3.12 29.05 0.56
N TYR A 290 -2.63 27.94 -0.04
CA TYR A 290 -2.17 26.79 0.71
C TYR A 290 -0.74 27.00 1.21
N ASN A 291 -0.56 26.91 2.53
CA ASN A 291 0.75 26.88 3.17
C ASN A 291 1.07 25.46 3.66
N PRO A 292 2.03 24.75 3.03
CA PRO A 292 2.38 23.40 3.46
C PRO A 292 2.96 23.34 4.88
N GLU A 293 3.55 24.44 5.39
CA GLU A 293 4.11 24.50 6.73
C GLU A 293 3.03 24.59 7.83
N GLU A 294 1.81 25.00 7.48
CA GLU A 294 0.66 25.03 8.38
C GLU A 294 -0.02 23.65 8.50
N PHE A 295 0.41 22.66 7.71
CA PHE A 295 -0.16 21.33 7.70
C PHE A 295 0.58 20.39 8.68
N HIS A 296 0.80 20.84 9.90
CA HIS A 296 1.35 19.97 10.94
C HIS A 296 0.24 19.18 11.63
N VAL A 297 0.30 17.87 11.51
CA VAL A 297 -0.59 16.90 12.19
C VAL A 297 -0.54 17.06 13.72
N SER A 298 0.54 17.63 14.26
CA SER A 298 0.65 17.95 15.68
C SER A 298 -0.50 18.82 16.22
N GLU A 299 -1.14 19.63 15.37
CA GLU A 299 -2.30 20.44 15.76
C GLU A 299 -3.64 19.65 15.73
N LEU A 300 -3.67 18.51 15.03
CA LEU A 300 -4.85 17.66 14.92
C LEU A 300 -4.86 16.51 15.94
N ILE A 301 -3.70 16.23 16.55
CA ILE A 301 -3.56 15.21 17.59
C ILE A 301 -3.68 15.90 18.95
N THR A 302 -4.90 16.04 19.44
CA THR A 302 -5.11 16.38 20.85
C THR A 302 -4.78 15.16 21.73
N GLU A 303 -4.30 15.39 22.96
CA GLU A 303 -3.98 14.31 23.93
C GLU A 303 -5.18 13.34 24.16
N GLU A 304 -6.42 13.79 23.92
CA GLU A 304 -7.64 12.96 24.01
C GLU A 304 -7.72 11.91 22.88
N SER A 305 -7.12 12.14 21.71
CA SER A 305 -7.18 11.20 20.59
C SER A 305 -6.27 9.95 20.76
N CYS A 306 -5.40 9.93 21.75
CA CYS A 306 -4.52 8.80 22.06
C CYS A 306 -5.17 7.71 22.94
N HIS A 307 -6.40 7.91 23.43
CA HIS A 307 -7.04 7.05 24.44
C HIS A 307 -8.22 6.22 23.93
N VAL A 308 -8.46 6.19 22.62
CA VAL A 308 -9.54 5.37 22.03
C VAL A 308 -8.94 4.28 21.15
N MET A 309 -8.55 3.19 21.78
CA MET A 309 -8.51 1.82 21.22
C MET A 309 -8.83 0.81 22.31
#